data_4f2bc6150109ee47a2c92b5a6acf8837
#
_entry.id   4f2bc6150109ee47a2c92b5a6acf8837
#
_cell.length_a   1.000
_cell.length_b   1.000
_cell.length_c   1.000
_cell.angle_alpha   90.00
_cell.angle_beta   90.00
_cell.angle_gamma   90.00
#
_symmetry.space_group_name_H-M   'P 1'
#
loop_
_entity.id
_entity.type
_entity.pdbx_description
1 polymer ?
#
loop_
_entity_poly.entity_id
_entity_poly.type
_entity_poly.pdbx_seq_one_letter_code
_entity_poly.pdbx_strand_id
1 'polypeptide(L)'
;MRINYQSDFKIIEKNLNGDVNTPFRFTYRTVLSGCVVAEFDGHGYKNCRWLDDGGLLVIFDRHGLRPGALSVKREYYLSDADFADGICNLVSVENTGVILVAGKTDESTAEIMSYPDYAAYNAVQSVPLSEREYDDVLSDFVPPLPPEEK
;
A
#
# COMPACT_ATOMS: atom_id res chain seq x y z
N MET A 1 -16.39 2.73 6.43
CA MET A 1 -16.72 4.13 6.07
C MET A 1 -17.37 4.16 4.71
N ARG A 2 -18.45 4.87 4.56
CA ARG A 2 -19.18 4.96 3.30
C ARG A 2 -19.00 6.35 2.70
N ILE A 3 -18.74 6.38 1.39
CA ILE A 3 -18.59 7.62 0.64
C ILE A 3 -19.43 7.48 -0.62
N ASN A 4 -20.22 8.51 -0.93
CA ASN A 4 -20.98 8.50 -2.16
C ASN A 4 -20.01 8.40 -3.34
N TYR A 5 -20.28 7.47 -4.25
CA TYR A 5 -19.36 7.18 -5.34
C TYR A 5 -19.17 8.36 -6.32
N GLN A 6 -20.07 9.33 -6.29
CA GLN A 6 -19.97 10.51 -7.15
C GLN A 6 -19.27 11.67 -6.46
N SER A 7 -18.93 11.53 -5.18
CA SER A 7 -18.26 12.59 -4.44
C SER A 7 -16.76 12.51 -4.60
N ASP A 8 -16.11 13.66 -4.61
CA ASP A 8 -14.67 13.72 -4.44
C ASP A 8 -14.34 13.43 -2.98
N PHE A 9 -13.20 12.80 -2.76
CA PHE A 9 -12.80 12.47 -1.39
C PHE A 9 -11.29 12.30 -1.31
N LYS A 10 -10.80 12.09 -0.10
CA LYS A 10 -9.36 11.91 0.16
C LYS A 10 -9.14 10.72 1.04
N ILE A 11 -7.98 10.12 0.89
CA ILE A 11 -7.52 9.05 1.77
C ILE A 11 -6.16 9.45 2.30
N ILE A 12 -5.95 9.28 3.61
CA ILE A 12 -4.65 9.49 4.23
C ILE A 12 -4.10 8.12 4.58
N GLU A 13 -3.00 7.75 3.93
CA GLU A 13 -2.31 6.50 4.17
C GLU A 13 -1.22 6.72 5.21
N LYS A 14 -1.20 5.88 6.23
CA LYS A 14 -0.22 6.01 7.32
C LYS A 14 0.60 4.75 7.45
N ASN A 15 1.80 4.88 8.02
CA ASN A 15 2.73 3.76 8.23
C ASN A 15 3.08 3.06 6.93
N LEU A 16 3.48 3.84 5.95
CA LEU A 16 3.87 3.29 4.66
C LEU A 16 5.31 2.78 4.69
N ASN A 17 5.63 1.95 3.71
CA ASN A 17 6.99 1.46 3.52
C ASN A 17 7.88 2.53 2.92
N GLY A 18 9.17 2.46 3.24
CA GLY A 18 10.13 3.39 2.67
C GLY A 18 10.05 4.77 3.30
N ASP A 19 10.47 5.76 2.54
CA ASP A 19 10.47 7.15 2.97
C ASP A 19 10.00 8.05 1.83
N VAL A 20 10.15 9.36 2.01
CA VAL A 20 9.67 10.33 1.03
C VAL A 20 10.38 10.24 -0.32
N ASN A 21 11.50 9.55 -0.39
CA ASN A 21 12.25 9.39 -1.63
C ASN A 21 11.97 8.06 -2.32
N THR A 22 11.20 7.18 -1.70
CA THR A 22 10.90 5.86 -2.27
C THR A 22 9.83 6.00 -3.34
N PRO A 23 10.10 5.62 -4.59
CA PRO A 23 9.06 5.61 -5.61
C PRO A 23 8.01 4.56 -5.28
N PHE A 24 6.77 4.86 -5.64
CA PHE A 24 5.66 3.96 -5.37
C PHE A 24 4.55 4.18 -6.39
N ARG A 25 3.65 3.18 -6.47
CA ARG A 25 2.42 3.30 -7.23
C ARG A 25 1.32 2.60 -6.46
N PHE A 26 0.29 3.35 -6.07
CA PHE A 26 -0.89 2.82 -5.41
C PHE A 26 -2.05 2.89 -6.38
N THR A 27 -2.67 1.76 -6.66
CA THR A 27 -3.79 1.66 -7.57
C THR A 27 -5.05 1.34 -6.79
N TYR A 28 -6.03 2.25 -6.83
CA TYR A 28 -7.29 2.11 -6.10
C TYR A 28 -8.38 1.76 -7.08
N ARG A 29 -9.22 0.78 -6.73
CA ARG A 29 -10.32 0.40 -7.60
C ARG A 29 -11.46 -0.24 -6.84
N THR A 30 -12.64 -0.21 -7.45
CA THR A 30 -13.76 -1.07 -7.09
C THR A 30 -13.92 -2.11 -8.19
N VAL A 31 -14.68 -3.16 -7.91
CA VAL A 31 -14.75 -4.32 -8.81
C VAL A 31 -15.21 -3.95 -10.22
N LEU A 32 -16.14 -2.99 -10.33
CA LEU A 32 -16.83 -2.71 -11.58
C LEU A 32 -16.30 -1.49 -12.31
N SER A 33 -15.16 -0.96 -11.93
CA SER A 33 -14.73 0.32 -12.50
C SER A 33 -13.29 0.29 -12.95
N GLY A 34 -12.84 1.41 -13.52
CA GLY A 34 -11.44 1.66 -13.74
C GLY A 34 -10.71 1.86 -12.44
N CYS A 35 -9.65 2.65 -12.45
CA CYS A 35 -8.85 2.83 -11.25
C CYS A 35 -8.37 4.26 -11.12
N VAL A 36 -7.97 4.60 -9.90
CA VAL A 36 -7.25 5.84 -9.61
C VAL A 36 -5.86 5.46 -9.18
N VAL A 37 -4.87 6.12 -9.75
CA VAL A 37 -3.46 5.83 -9.44
C VAL A 37 -2.88 7.02 -8.71
N ALA A 38 -2.26 6.75 -7.56
CA ALA A 38 -1.45 7.72 -6.84
C ALA A 38 -0.01 7.22 -6.92
N GLU A 39 0.90 8.06 -7.42
CA GLU A 39 2.25 7.57 -7.60
C GLU A 39 3.29 8.67 -7.44
N PHE A 40 4.49 8.23 -7.12
CA PHE A 40 5.70 9.03 -7.14
C PHE A 40 6.72 8.26 -7.94
N ASP A 41 7.19 8.82 -9.03
CA ASP A 41 8.10 8.12 -9.94
C ASP A 41 9.57 8.44 -9.69
N GLY A 42 9.87 9.14 -8.59
CA GLY A 42 11.21 9.61 -8.30
C GLY A 42 11.42 11.08 -8.67
N HIS A 43 10.51 11.64 -9.43
CA HIS A 43 10.61 13.03 -9.90
C HIS A 43 9.38 13.86 -9.58
N GLY A 44 8.20 13.29 -9.74
CA GLY A 44 6.97 14.02 -9.52
C GLY A 44 5.88 13.13 -8.92
N TYR A 45 4.86 13.79 -8.39
CA TYR A 45 3.72 13.13 -7.74
C TYR A 45 2.49 13.24 -8.61
N LYS A 46 1.65 12.22 -8.55
CA LYS A 46 0.37 12.19 -9.23
C LYS A 46 -0.70 11.82 -8.23
N ASN A 47 -1.71 12.68 -8.08
CA ASN A 47 -2.88 12.47 -7.22
C ASN A 47 -2.56 12.28 -5.73
N CYS A 48 -1.38 12.72 -5.29
CA CYS A 48 -1.01 12.56 -3.89
C CYS A 48 0.07 13.54 -3.49
N ARG A 49 0.24 13.72 -2.18
CA ARG A 49 1.34 14.48 -1.61
C ARG A 49 1.60 14.04 -0.18
N TRP A 50 2.81 14.21 0.27
CA TRP A 50 3.14 13.92 1.66
C TRP A 50 2.63 15.01 2.58
N LEU A 51 2.15 14.60 3.75
CA LEU A 51 1.76 15.51 4.82
C LEU A 51 2.94 15.65 5.79
N ASP A 52 2.89 16.72 6.61
CA ASP A 52 3.98 17.01 7.54
C ASP A 52 4.18 15.91 8.58
N ASP A 53 3.13 15.17 8.90
CA ASP A 53 3.21 14.10 9.89
C ASP A 53 3.64 12.76 9.31
N GLY A 54 4.03 12.74 8.04
CA GLY A 54 4.50 11.51 7.40
C GLY A 54 3.42 10.71 6.70
N GLY A 55 2.17 11.14 6.77
CA GLY A 55 1.10 10.49 6.02
C GLY A 55 1.11 10.89 4.56
N LEU A 56 0.56 10.03 3.72
CA LEU A 56 0.40 10.32 2.30
C LEU A 56 -1.06 10.66 2.04
N LEU A 57 -1.31 11.87 1.56
CA LEU A 57 -2.65 12.29 1.18
C LEU A 57 -2.90 11.90 -0.26
N VAL A 58 -3.92 11.08 -0.50
CA VAL A 58 -4.32 10.68 -1.85
C VAL A 58 -5.64 11.37 -2.18
N ILE A 59 -5.69 11.97 -3.36
CA ILE A 59 -6.80 12.82 -3.78
C ILE A 59 -7.60 12.11 -4.86
N PHE A 60 -8.90 11.95 -4.61
CA PHE A 60 -9.83 11.35 -5.56
C PHE A 60 -10.73 12.45 -6.11
N ASP A 61 -10.30 13.03 -7.23
CA ASP A 61 -10.99 14.15 -7.87
C ASP A 61 -11.62 13.65 -9.17
N ARG A 62 -12.94 13.66 -9.24
CA ARG A 62 -13.67 13.22 -10.43
C ARG A 62 -13.17 11.86 -10.91
N HIS A 63 -13.15 10.93 -9.97
CA HIS A 63 -12.40 9.68 -10.12
C HIS A 63 -13.07 8.64 -11.02
N GLY A 64 -14.36 8.76 -11.26
CA GLY A 64 -15.06 7.80 -12.13
C GLY A 64 -15.24 6.41 -11.55
N LEU A 65 -14.93 6.21 -10.28
CA LEU A 65 -15.11 4.89 -9.66
C LEU A 65 -16.59 4.61 -9.44
N ARG A 66 -16.95 3.33 -9.49
CA ARG A 66 -18.32 2.89 -9.32
C ARG A 66 -18.55 2.39 -7.90
N PRO A 67 -19.81 2.19 -7.48
CA PRO A 67 -20.08 1.66 -6.15
C PRO A 67 -19.42 0.32 -5.91
N GLY A 68 -18.99 0.10 -4.68
CA GLY A 68 -18.36 -1.14 -4.26
C GLY A 68 -17.30 -0.89 -3.23
N ALA A 69 -16.74 -1.99 -2.72
CA ALA A 69 -15.62 -1.92 -1.79
C ALA A 69 -14.38 -1.43 -2.52
N LEU A 70 -13.70 -0.46 -1.93
CA LEU A 70 -12.50 0.11 -2.52
C LEU A 70 -11.28 -0.65 -2.03
N SER A 71 -10.51 -1.19 -2.97
CA SER A 71 -9.26 -1.88 -2.66
C SER A 71 -8.09 -1.08 -3.17
N VAL A 72 -6.92 -1.33 -2.61
CA VAL A 72 -5.68 -0.70 -3.04
C VAL A 72 -4.62 -1.77 -3.28
N LYS A 73 -3.93 -1.63 -4.40
CA LYS A 73 -2.72 -2.39 -4.70
C LYS A 73 -1.57 -1.42 -4.50
N ARG A 74 -0.70 -1.72 -3.54
CA ARG A 74 0.48 -0.88 -3.27
C ARG A 74 1.71 -1.53 -3.83
N GLU A 75 2.44 -0.77 -4.62
CA GLU A 75 3.68 -1.21 -5.22
C GLU A 75 4.76 -0.22 -4.80
N TYR A 76 5.80 -0.74 -4.15
CA TYR A 76 6.96 0.07 -3.74
C TYR A 76 8.18 -0.38 -4.52
N TYR A 77 9.01 0.57 -4.91
CA TYR A 77 10.24 0.29 -5.66
C TYR A 77 11.42 0.66 -4.77
N LEU A 78 11.89 -0.34 -4.01
CA LEU A 78 12.88 -0.12 -2.96
C LEU A 78 14.29 -0.39 -3.49
N SER A 79 15.23 0.47 -3.13
CA SER A 79 16.63 0.22 -3.51
C SER A 79 17.16 -0.98 -2.75
N ASP A 80 17.68 -1.96 -3.48
CA ASP A 80 18.20 -3.17 -2.86
C ASP A 80 19.16 -3.84 -3.83
N ALA A 81 20.43 -3.86 -3.46
CA ALA A 81 21.48 -4.36 -4.32
C ALA A 81 21.42 -5.87 -4.57
N ASP A 82 20.62 -6.60 -3.79
CA ASP A 82 20.49 -8.03 -4.00
C ASP A 82 19.67 -8.37 -5.24
N PHE A 83 18.96 -7.40 -5.81
CA PHE A 83 18.11 -7.65 -6.97
C PHE A 83 18.77 -7.19 -8.26
N ALA A 84 18.39 -7.82 -9.37
CA ALA A 84 19.11 -7.70 -10.63
C ALA A 84 19.29 -6.26 -11.12
N ASP A 85 18.28 -5.45 -10.95
CA ASP A 85 18.33 -4.04 -11.37
C ASP A 85 18.52 -3.08 -10.19
N GLY A 86 18.86 -3.63 -9.01
CA GLY A 86 19.03 -2.81 -7.82
C GLY A 86 17.72 -2.38 -7.18
N ILE A 87 16.61 -2.97 -7.58
CA ILE A 87 15.29 -2.56 -7.10
C ILE A 87 14.50 -3.78 -6.64
N CYS A 88 14.00 -3.71 -5.43
CA CYS A 88 13.07 -4.69 -4.89
C CYS A 88 11.65 -4.15 -5.05
N ASN A 89 10.83 -4.87 -5.80
CA ASN A 89 9.42 -4.51 -5.95
C ASN A 89 8.62 -5.19 -4.85
N LEU A 90 8.04 -4.39 -3.98
CA LEU A 90 7.24 -4.90 -2.87
C LEU A 90 5.78 -4.59 -3.17
N VAL A 91 4.95 -5.63 -3.27
CA VAL A 91 3.56 -5.50 -3.71
C VAL A 91 2.63 -6.06 -2.66
N SER A 92 1.58 -5.32 -2.34
CA SER A 92 0.51 -5.80 -1.47
C SER A 92 -0.84 -5.34 -2.00
N VAL A 93 -1.89 -6.09 -1.64
CA VAL A 93 -3.26 -5.73 -1.99
C VAL A 93 -4.09 -5.79 -0.73
N GLU A 94 -4.84 -4.74 -0.47
CA GLU A 94 -5.67 -4.64 0.73
C GLU A 94 -7.03 -4.04 0.41
N ASN A 95 -7.99 -4.36 1.28
CA ASN A 95 -9.26 -3.65 1.31
C ASN A 95 -9.05 -2.40 2.15
N THR A 96 -9.42 -1.24 1.61
CA THR A 96 -9.18 0.03 2.31
C THR A 96 -10.14 0.26 3.48
N GLY A 97 -11.25 -0.49 3.54
CA GLY A 97 -12.30 -0.21 4.50
C GLY A 97 -13.27 0.86 4.03
N VAL A 98 -13.01 1.49 2.91
CA VAL A 98 -13.92 2.48 2.32
C VAL A 98 -14.85 1.75 1.35
N ILE A 99 -16.13 2.06 1.42
CA ILE A 99 -17.14 1.50 0.51
C ILE A 99 -17.79 2.67 -0.21
N LEU A 100 -17.76 2.63 -1.54
CA LEU A 100 -18.43 3.64 -2.35
C LEU A 100 -19.89 3.22 -2.54
N VAL A 101 -20.78 4.14 -2.23
CA VAL A 101 -22.22 3.83 -2.21
C VAL A 101 -22.99 4.86 -3.01
N ALA A 102 -24.24 4.52 -3.35
CA ALA A 102 -25.12 5.48 -4.01
C ALA A 102 -25.77 6.45 -3.04
N GLY A 103 -25.63 6.20 -1.73
CA GLY A 103 -26.28 6.99 -0.71
C GLY A 103 -25.39 8.05 -0.10
N LYS A 104 -25.60 8.30 1.18
CA LYS A 104 -24.99 9.41 1.89
C LYS A 104 -23.54 9.11 2.25
N THR A 105 -22.69 10.12 2.16
CA THR A 105 -21.29 10.06 2.58
C THR A 105 -21.19 10.26 4.08
N ASP A 106 -20.44 9.37 4.76
CA ASP A 106 -20.16 9.52 6.18
C ASP A 106 -19.17 10.67 6.42
N GLU A 107 -18.01 10.59 5.73
CA GLU A 107 -16.96 11.61 5.82
C GLU A 107 -16.24 11.66 4.48
N SER A 108 -15.67 12.82 4.18
CA SER A 108 -14.97 13.02 2.92
C SER A 108 -13.48 12.70 2.99
N THR A 109 -12.97 12.34 4.15
CA THR A 109 -11.56 11.96 4.33
C THR A 109 -11.50 10.71 5.19
N ALA A 110 -10.82 9.69 4.68
CA ALA A 110 -10.62 8.44 5.39
C ALA A 110 -9.15 8.31 5.76
N GLU A 111 -8.85 7.74 6.93
CA GLU A 111 -7.49 7.42 7.32
C GLU A 111 -7.31 5.92 7.31
N ILE A 112 -6.24 5.46 6.71
CA ILE A 112 -5.93 4.04 6.59
C ILE A 112 -4.55 3.80 7.19
N MET A 113 -4.49 2.88 8.15
CA MET A 113 -3.24 2.50 8.79
C MET A 113 -2.71 1.28 8.06
N SER A 114 -1.54 1.43 7.47
CA SER A 114 -0.85 0.34 6.83
C SER A 114 0.12 -0.32 7.80
N TYR A 115 0.49 -1.56 7.53
CA TYR A 115 1.50 -2.26 8.33
C TYR A 115 2.74 -2.39 7.46
N PRO A 116 3.89 -1.83 7.89
CA PRO A 116 5.05 -1.73 7.00
C PRO A 116 5.68 -3.10 6.75
N ASP A 117 5.37 -3.67 5.61
CA ASP A 117 5.99 -4.94 5.21
C ASP A 117 7.48 -4.79 5.02
N TYR A 118 7.91 -3.61 4.59
CA TYR A 118 9.31 -3.36 4.34
C TYR A 118 10.15 -3.38 5.63
N ALA A 119 9.57 -2.98 6.74
CA ALA A 119 10.29 -3.02 8.01
C ALA A 119 10.67 -4.45 8.36
N ALA A 120 9.75 -5.40 8.17
CA ALA A 120 10.02 -6.82 8.39
C ALA A 120 11.03 -7.34 7.38
N TYR A 121 10.91 -6.93 6.14
CA TYR A 121 11.82 -7.32 5.08
C TYR A 121 13.24 -6.87 5.41
N ASN A 122 13.41 -5.62 5.82
CA ASN A 122 14.72 -5.09 6.20
C ASN A 122 15.29 -5.80 7.42
N ALA A 123 14.45 -6.14 8.38
CA ALA A 123 14.91 -6.86 9.55
C ALA A 123 15.48 -8.23 9.16
N VAL A 124 14.82 -8.90 8.22
CA VAL A 124 15.32 -10.18 7.71
C VAL A 124 16.68 -9.99 7.03
N GLN A 125 16.80 -8.95 6.23
CA GLN A 125 18.04 -8.71 5.50
C GLN A 125 19.19 -8.33 6.41
N SER A 126 18.92 -7.79 7.57
CA SER A 126 19.98 -7.43 8.51
C SER A 126 20.55 -8.64 9.26
N VAL A 127 19.95 -9.81 9.09
CA VAL A 127 20.39 -11.04 9.75
C VAL A 127 21.23 -11.84 8.76
N PRO A 128 22.41 -12.31 9.17
CA PRO A 128 23.22 -13.14 8.28
C PRO A 128 22.46 -14.36 7.78
N LEU A 129 22.70 -14.72 6.55
CA LEU A 129 21.97 -15.83 5.94
C LEU A 129 22.11 -17.12 6.72
N SER A 130 23.25 -17.37 7.30
CA SER A 130 23.42 -18.59 8.08
C SER A 130 22.53 -18.67 9.28
N GLU A 131 22.02 -17.56 9.74
CA GLU A 131 21.13 -17.55 10.90
C GLU A 131 19.69 -17.67 10.51
N ARG A 132 19.40 -17.55 9.25
CA ARG A 132 18.02 -17.60 8.81
C ARG A 132 17.52 -18.97 8.50
N GLU A 133 18.36 -19.90 8.37
CA GLU A 133 17.95 -21.15 7.97
C GLU A 133 17.15 -21.89 8.89
N TYR A 134 16.84 -21.52 8.70
CA TYR A 134 16.16 -21.75 9.05
C TYR A 134 15.23 -21.92 9.18
N ASP A 135 15.00 -21.83 9.33
CA ASP A 135 14.13 -21.84 9.39
C ASP A 135 13.25 -21.46 9.38
N ASP A 136 13.23 -21.13 9.64
CA ASP A 136 12.33 -20.62 9.65
C ASP A 136 11.78 -19.64 9.37
N VAL A 137 12.57 -18.97 9.63
CA VAL A 137 12.11 -17.63 9.36
C VAL A 137 11.13 -17.62 8.26
N LEU A 138 11.45 -18.29 7.26
CA LEU A 138 10.57 -18.32 6.13
C LEU A 138 9.29 -19.03 6.39
N SER A 139 9.29 -19.89 7.35
CA SER A 139 8.07 -20.60 7.70
C SER A 139 7.05 -19.68 8.32
N ASP A 140 7.48 -18.54 8.77
CA ASP A 140 6.56 -17.59 9.34
C ASP A 140 5.74 -16.88 8.33
N PHE A 141 6.17 -17.04 7.18
CA PHE A 141 5.44 -16.41 6.19
C PHE A 141 4.55 -17.30 5.50
N VAL A 142 4.83 -17.67 5.88
CA VAL A 142 4.36 -18.38 5.28
C VAL A 142 3.65 -18.82 5.73
N PRO A 143 3.89 -18.74 6.08
CA PRO A 143 3.46 -19.10 6.52
C PRO A 143 3.20 -19.72 6.79
N PRO A 144 3.09 -19.93 7.07
CA PRO A 144 3.17 -20.52 7.49
C PRO A 144 3.21 -21.30 7.56
N LEU A 145 3.34 -21.67 7.69
CA LEU A 145 3.57 -22.40 7.74
C LEU A 145 3.57 -22.96 8.24
N PRO A 146 3.62 -23.27 8.43
CA PRO A 146 3.73 -23.81 8.96
C PRO A 146 3.97 -24.42 9.49
N PRO A 147 3.95 -24.71 9.77
CA PRO A 147 4.35 -25.18 10.26
C PRO A 147 4.74 -25.92 10.59
N GLU A 148 4.91 -25.98 10.59
CA GLU A 148 5.32 -26.46 10.70
C GLU A 148 5.78 -26.98 10.93
N GLU A 149 6.04 -27.03 10.98
CA GLU A 149 6.54 -27.30 11.00
C GLU A 149 6.90 -27.67 11.35
N LYS A 150 7.07 -27.88 11.77
CA LYS A 150 7.38 -28.00 11.93
C LYS A 150 7.40 -28.31 12.22
#